data_7530c3a572368d48d1f95e0099b7562b
#
_entry.id   7530c3a572368d48d1f95e0099b7562b
#
_cell.length_a   1.000
_cell.length_b   1.000
_cell.length_c   1.000
_cell.angle_alpha   90.00
_cell.angle_beta   90.00
_cell.angle_gamma   90.00
#
_symmetry.space_group_name_H-M   'P 1'
#
loop_
_entity.id
_entity.type
_entity.pdbx_description
1 polymer ?
#
loop_
_entity_poly.entity_id
_entity_poly.type
_entity_poly.pdbx_seq_one_letter_code
_entity_poly.pdbx_strand_id
1 'polypeptide(L)'
;GKMPNSKGLTLEHKEERQRITQVKTPGMYAFWTSNEDNKGSAVLICPPGGYQKLTYHLAGFQWAKWFNTMGVNAFVLVYRLPNSPDLIEREKGPIQDAQRALKIIRNMASVRNIDPGKVGIVGASAGGHLASTLGTHFEDFSLIGDSIDRYSVRPDFMVLISAVINMGDFAHEGSVQAFLGADAGKEKRDYYSNEKQVTEQTPPTFLVHARNDNTVLVQNSIQFYNAMLEKGVDGSLHIFPYGRHSISLKNESAMLNYWTSLCENWLYEMGLLKQK
;
A
#
# COMPACT_ATOMS: atom_id res chain seq x y z
N GLY A 1 -3.51 19.62 -16.68
CA GLY A 1 -2.13 19.36 -17.11
C GLY A 1 -1.98 17.94 -17.62
N LYS A 2 -0.93 17.64 -18.36
CA LYS A 2 -0.65 16.28 -18.84
C LYS A 2 -0.24 15.40 -17.65
N MET A 3 -0.83 14.23 -17.54
CA MET A 3 -0.47 13.27 -16.48
C MET A 3 0.98 12.78 -16.68
N PRO A 4 1.81 12.72 -15.64
CA PRO A 4 3.16 12.23 -15.79
C PRO A 4 3.18 10.78 -16.28
N ASN A 5 4.23 10.36 -16.99
CA ASN A 5 4.39 9.01 -17.50
C ASN A 5 3.25 8.53 -18.42
N SER A 6 2.58 9.45 -19.12
CA SER A 6 1.48 9.18 -20.04
C SER A 6 1.90 9.45 -21.48
N LYS A 7 1.57 8.54 -22.39
CA LYS A 7 1.68 8.72 -23.83
C LYS A 7 0.62 9.66 -24.40
N GLY A 8 -0.42 9.99 -23.60
CA GLY A 8 -1.54 10.84 -23.98
C GLY A 8 -2.68 10.10 -24.67
N LEU A 9 -2.79 8.79 -24.46
CA LEU A 9 -3.87 8.00 -25.01
C LEU A 9 -5.19 8.26 -24.27
N THR A 10 -6.31 8.29 -25.01
CA THR A 10 -7.63 8.31 -24.41
C THR A 10 -8.04 6.90 -24.02
N LEU A 11 -8.14 6.65 -22.72
CA LEU A 11 -8.56 5.36 -22.18
C LEU A 11 -10.02 5.39 -21.75
N GLU A 12 -10.66 4.23 -21.75
CA GLU A 12 -11.91 4.00 -21.04
C GLU A 12 -11.63 3.46 -19.63
N HIS A 13 -12.50 3.78 -18.67
CA HIS A 13 -12.50 3.10 -17.39
C HIS A 13 -13.19 1.75 -17.55
N LYS A 14 -12.53 0.66 -17.13
CA LYS A 14 -13.11 -0.70 -17.21
C LYS A 14 -13.23 -1.29 -15.82
N GLU A 15 -14.46 -1.54 -15.43
CA GLU A 15 -14.80 -2.19 -14.18
C GLU A 15 -15.83 -3.28 -14.41
N GLU A 16 -15.57 -4.47 -13.88
CA GLU A 16 -16.50 -5.61 -13.91
C GLU A 16 -16.46 -6.33 -12.57
N ARG A 17 -17.64 -6.63 -12.02
CA ARG A 17 -17.80 -7.37 -10.76
C ARG A 17 -16.95 -6.79 -9.61
N GLN A 18 -16.96 -5.45 -9.46
CA GLN A 18 -16.19 -4.71 -8.44
C GLN A 18 -14.66 -4.89 -8.59
N ARG A 19 -14.18 -5.06 -9.82
CA ARG A 19 -12.77 -5.16 -10.15
C ARG A 19 -12.46 -4.19 -11.26
N ILE A 20 -11.61 -3.20 -11.00
CA ILE A 20 -11.14 -2.28 -12.01
C ILE A 20 -9.99 -2.95 -12.76
N THR A 21 -10.12 -3.10 -14.07
CA THR A 21 -9.11 -3.69 -14.95
C THR A 21 -8.43 -2.67 -15.86
N GLN A 22 -9.01 -1.47 -15.96
CA GLN A 22 -8.39 -0.33 -16.65
C GLN A 22 -8.76 0.97 -15.95
N VAL A 23 -7.76 1.71 -15.53
CA VAL A 23 -7.92 3.01 -14.88
C VAL A 23 -7.72 4.09 -15.94
N LYS A 24 -8.78 4.88 -16.20
CA LYS A 24 -8.72 6.05 -17.09
C LYS A 24 -7.97 7.20 -16.43
N THR A 25 -8.37 7.53 -15.22
CA THR A 25 -7.79 8.61 -14.42
C THR A 25 -7.58 8.10 -13.02
N PRO A 26 -6.35 8.13 -12.49
CA PRO A 26 -6.10 7.74 -11.11
C PRO A 26 -6.80 8.70 -10.14
N GLY A 27 -7.12 8.18 -8.96
CA GLY A 27 -7.81 8.94 -7.93
C GLY A 27 -7.89 8.17 -6.63
N MET A 28 -8.64 8.69 -5.66
CA MET A 28 -8.88 7.99 -4.40
C MET A 28 -10.28 8.25 -3.89
N TYR A 29 -10.89 7.24 -3.29
CA TYR A 29 -12.14 7.37 -2.53
C TYR A 29 -11.79 7.77 -1.10
N ALA A 30 -12.36 8.86 -0.61
CA ALA A 30 -12.14 9.34 0.75
C ALA A 30 -13.23 8.83 1.70
N PHE A 31 -12.79 8.29 2.82
CA PHE A 31 -13.61 7.82 3.94
C PHE A 31 -13.22 8.64 5.17
N TRP A 32 -14.06 9.61 5.50
CA TRP A 32 -13.82 10.49 6.63
C TRP A 32 -14.36 9.91 7.92
N THR A 33 -13.58 9.98 8.98
CA THR A 33 -14.11 9.79 10.33
C THR A 33 -14.87 11.04 10.78
N SER A 34 -15.68 10.92 11.85
CA SER A 34 -16.33 12.10 12.45
C SER A 34 -15.27 13.07 13.00
N ASN A 35 -15.61 14.34 13.12
CA ASN A 35 -14.69 15.31 13.72
C ASN A 35 -14.40 15.01 15.20
N GLU A 36 -15.38 14.44 15.90
CA GLU A 36 -15.29 14.08 17.33
C GLU A 36 -14.34 12.90 17.56
N ASP A 37 -14.35 11.91 16.66
CA ASP A 37 -13.52 10.70 16.77
C ASP A 37 -12.14 10.87 16.15
N ASN A 38 -11.92 11.93 15.36
CA ASN A 38 -10.70 12.10 14.56
C ASN A 38 -9.43 12.15 15.45
N LYS A 39 -8.54 11.20 15.26
CA LYS A 39 -7.25 11.09 15.98
C LYS A 39 -6.09 11.83 15.29
N GLY A 40 -6.38 12.50 14.18
CA GLY A 40 -5.39 13.21 13.37
C GLY A 40 -4.55 12.31 12.47
N SER A 41 -4.78 11.00 12.44
CA SER A 41 -4.09 10.09 11.53
C SER A 41 -4.85 9.85 10.24
N ALA A 42 -4.13 9.51 9.18
CA ALA A 42 -4.70 9.11 7.91
C ALA A 42 -3.96 7.91 7.31
N VAL A 43 -4.65 7.11 6.50
CA VAL A 43 -4.08 6.00 5.75
C VAL A 43 -4.46 6.04 4.28
N LEU A 44 -3.49 5.78 3.41
CA LEU A 44 -3.71 5.48 2.00
C LEU A 44 -3.74 3.96 1.84
N ILE A 45 -4.84 3.41 1.35
CA ILE A 45 -5.03 1.98 1.14
C ILE A 45 -4.80 1.64 -0.32
N CYS A 46 -3.84 0.76 -0.59
CA CYS A 46 -3.50 0.24 -1.91
C CYS A 46 -4.18 -1.12 -2.11
N PRO A 47 -5.23 -1.22 -2.94
CA PRO A 47 -5.96 -2.46 -3.17
C PRO A 47 -5.10 -3.54 -3.82
N PRO A 48 -5.38 -4.84 -3.50
CA PRO A 48 -4.75 -5.99 -4.14
C PRO A 48 -5.29 -6.23 -5.56
N GLY A 49 -4.67 -7.18 -6.27
CA GLY A 49 -5.14 -7.67 -7.57
C GLY A 49 -4.04 -8.05 -8.54
N GLY A 50 -2.83 -8.38 -8.04
CA GLY A 50 -1.71 -8.87 -8.83
C GLY A 50 -1.16 -7.86 -9.85
N TYR A 51 -1.41 -6.56 -9.65
CA TYR A 51 -1.14 -5.51 -10.63
C TYR A 51 -1.91 -5.64 -11.97
N GLN A 52 -2.84 -6.59 -12.06
CA GLN A 52 -3.69 -6.81 -13.25
C GLN A 52 -5.08 -6.21 -13.09
N LYS A 53 -5.49 -5.97 -11.87
CA LYS A 53 -6.78 -5.39 -11.48
C LYS A 53 -6.70 -4.78 -10.09
N LEU A 54 -7.71 -3.97 -9.72
CA LEU A 54 -7.89 -3.48 -8.35
C LEU A 54 -9.14 -4.13 -7.76
N THR A 55 -8.98 -4.90 -6.66
CA THR A 55 -10.09 -5.47 -5.89
C THR A 55 -10.32 -4.62 -4.65
N TYR A 56 -11.02 -3.51 -4.80
CA TYR A 56 -11.06 -2.42 -3.85
C TYR A 56 -12.21 -2.50 -2.82
N HIS A 57 -13.14 -3.45 -2.95
CA HIS A 57 -14.25 -3.56 -2.00
C HIS A 57 -13.84 -4.15 -0.65
N LEU A 58 -13.32 -5.41 -0.64
CA LEU A 58 -12.96 -6.10 0.61
C LEU A 58 -11.69 -5.49 1.23
N ALA A 59 -10.61 -5.46 0.47
CA ALA A 59 -9.31 -4.93 0.91
C ALA A 59 -9.13 -3.46 0.52
N GLY A 60 -10.18 -2.69 0.60
CA GLY A 60 -10.24 -1.26 0.34
C GLY A 60 -11.36 -0.64 1.17
N PHE A 61 -12.59 -0.64 0.68
CA PHE A 61 -13.73 0.02 1.34
C PHE A 61 -14.04 -0.53 2.73
N GLN A 62 -13.98 -1.87 2.93
CA GLN A 62 -14.21 -2.43 4.27
C GLN A 62 -13.11 -2.03 5.24
N TRP A 63 -11.85 -2.05 4.79
CA TRP A 63 -10.74 -1.61 5.64
C TRP A 63 -10.80 -0.10 5.91
N ALA A 64 -11.18 0.71 4.94
CA ALA A 64 -11.36 2.14 5.15
C ALA A 64 -12.41 2.43 6.24
N LYS A 65 -13.54 1.72 6.21
CA LYS A 65 -14.56 1.81 7.26
C LYS A 65 -14.05 1.34 8.61
N TRP A 66 -13.25 0.27 8.65
CA TRP A 66 -12.63 -0.19 9.88
C TRP A 66 -11.65 0.83 10.45
N PHE A 67 -10.80 1.44 9.64
CA PHE A 67 -9.94 2.54 10.09
C PHE A 67 -10.76 3.73 10.64
N ASN A 68 -11.90 4.04 10.02
CA ASN A 68 -12.78 5.09 10.54
C ASN A 68 -13.31 4.77 11.94
N THR A 69 -13.58 3.51 12.30
CA THR A 69 -14.01 3.13 13.66
C THR A 69 -12.94 3.41 14.72
N MET A 70 -11.68 3.52 14.32
CA MET A 70 -10.56 3.90 15.18
C MET A 70 -10.26 5.41 15.16
N GLY A 71 -11.05 6.21 14.45
CA GLY A 71 -10.83 7.66 14.30
C GLY A 71 -9.73 8.03 13.28
N VAL A 72 -9.40 7.13 12.37
CA VAL A 72 -8.39 7.33 11.32
C VAL A 72 -9.09 7.64 10.00
N ASN A 73 -8.73 8.75 9.34
CA ASN A 73 -9.20 9.03 7.99
C ASN A 73 -8.58 8.05 6.99
N ALA A 74 -9.37 7.53 6.05
CA ALA A 74 -8.89 6.51 5.13
C ALA A 74 -9.18 6.87 3.68
N PHE A 75 -8.23 6.54 2.81
CA PHE A 75 -8.31 6.82 1.38
C PHE A 75 -8.01 5.55 0.60
N VAL A 76 -8.90 5.14 -0.29
CA VAL A 76 -8.71 3.94 -1.13
C VAL A 76 -8.26 4.38 -2.50
N LEU A 77 -7.03 4.00 -2.86
CA LEU A 77 -6.38 4.41 -4.09
C LEU A 77 -6.90 3.63 -5.30
N VAL A 78 -7.20 4.36 -6.36
CA VAL A 78 -7.42 3.82 -7.71
C VAL A 78 -6.20 4.20 -8.54
N TYR A 79 -5.20 3.33 -8.55
CA TYR A 79 -3.93 3.55 -9.24
C TYR A 79 -3.90 2.95 -10.63
N ARG A 80 -3.14 3.56 -11.53
CA ARG A 80 -2.92 3.02 -12.89
C ARG A 80 -2.23 1.67 -12.80
N LEU A 81 -2.76 0.71 -13.53
CA LEU A 81 -2.18 -0.62 -13.61
C LEU A 81 -0.97 -0.63 -14.57
N PRO A 82 0.09 -1.38 -14.26
CA PRO A 82 1.31 -1.41 -15.08
C PRO A 82 1.10 -1.85 -16.53
N ASN A 83 0.02 -2.61 -16.80
CA ASN A 83 -0.36 -3.05 -18.15
C ASN A 83 -1.13 -1.98 -18.94
N SER A 84 -1.34 -0.80 -18.38
CA SER A 84 -2.01 0.29 -19.10
C SER A 84 -1.24 0.67 -20.37
N PRO A 85 -1.89 0.72 -21.53
CA PRO A 85 -1.22 1.07 -22.79
C PRO A 85 -0.75 2.52 -22.83
N ASP A 86 -1.26 3.38 -21.94
CA ASP A 86 -0.89 4.78 -21.85
C ASP A 86 0.43 5.02 -21.11
N LEU A 87 0.92 4.06 -20.32
CA LEU A 87 2.15 4.23 -19.56
C LEU A 87 3.38 4.14 -20.47
N ILE A 88 4.34 5.07 -20.26
CA ILE A 88 5.67 5.03 -20.86
C ILE A 88 6.53 3.99 -20.13
N GLU A 89 6.62 4.12 -18.80
CA GLU A 89 7.30 3.19 -17.90
C GLU A 89 6.27 2.52 -17.00
N ARG A 90 6.07 1.24 -17.20
CA ARG A 90 4.95 0.49 -16.62
C ARG A 90 4.94 0.48 -15.08
N GLU A 91 6.09 0.25 -14.46
CA GLU A 91 6.24 0.17 -13.01
C GLU A 91 6.09 1.52 -12.30
N LYS A 92 6.42 2.60 -12.98
CA LYS A 92 6.30 3.96 -12.41
C LYS A 92 4.86 4.44 -12.27
N GLY A 93 3.94 3.95 -13.11
CA GLY A 93 2.53 4.39 -13.06
C GLY A 93 1.89 4.26 -11.67
N PRO A 94 1.81 3.06 -11.09
CA PRO A 94 1.24 2.88 -9.75
C PRO A 94 2.01 3.63 -8.65
N ILE A 95 3.35 3.69 -8.75
CA ILE A 95 4.20 4.40 -7.77
C ILE A 95 3.89 5.91 -7.78
N GLN A 96 3.86 6.53 -8.95
CA GLN A 96 3.51 7.95 -9.12
C GLN A 96 2.15 8.29 -8.54
N ASP A 97 1.16 7.44 -8.80
CA ASP A 97 -0.21 7.67 -8.33
C ASP A 97 -0.30 7.56 -6.80
N ALA A 98 0.40 6.59 -6.20
CA ALA A 98 0.45 6.43 -4.74
C ALA A 98 1.23 7.58 -4.07
N GLN A 99 2.36 7.99 -4.62
CA GLN A 99 3.14 9.14 -4.16
C GLN A 99 2.30 10.42 -4.22
N ARG A 100 1.62 10.65 -5.35
CA ARG A 100 0.76 11.83 -5.51
C ARG A 100 -0.41 11.82 -4.52
N ALA A 101 -1.00 10.66 -4.25
CA ALA A 101 -2.08 10.52 -3.28
C ALA A 101 -1.60 10.89 -1.86
N LEU A 102 -0.43 10.43 -1.41
CA LEU A 102 0.15 10.82 -0.11
C LEU A 102 0.36 12.33 -0.02
N LYS A 103 0.86 12.97 -1.06
CA LYS A 103 1.02 14.43 -1.12
C LYS A 103 -0.32 15.16 -1.03
N ILE A 104 -1.35 14.69 -1.74
CA ILE A 104 -2.69 15.27 -1.69
C ILE A 104 -3.28 15.14 -0.29
N ILE A 105 -3.12 14.01 0.40
CA ILE A 105 -3.58 13.82 1.77
C ILE A 105 -2.88 14.82 2.71
N ARG A 106 -1.56 14.99 2.58
CA ARG A 106 -0.80 15.98 3.37
C ARG A 106 -1.21 17.42 3.04
N ASN A 107 -1.53 17.73 1.79
CA ASN A 107 -2.02 19.06 1.41
C ASN A 107 -3.38 19.37 2.04
N MET A 108 -4.23 18.37 2.29
CA MET A 108 -5.52 18.53 2.96
C MET A 108 -5.42 18.54 4.49
N ALA A 109 -4.24 18.32 5.06
CA ALA A 109 -4.04 18.07 6.48
C ALA A 109 -4.65 19.16 7.38
N SER A 110 -4.40 20.44 7.08
CA SER A 110 -4.88 21.57 7.88
C SER A 110 -6.40 21.72 7.87
N VAL A 111 -7.06 21.46 6.72
CA VAL A 111 -8.52 21.62 6.58
C VAL A 111 -9.31 20.40 7.03
N ARG A 112 -8.65 19.27 7.23
CA ARG A 112 -9.24 17.98 7.60
C ARG A 112 -8.79 17.47 8.97
N ASN A 113 -8.12 18.31 9.73
CA ASN A 113 -7.57 17.96 11.05
C ASN A 113 -6.75 16.65 11.01
N ILE A 114 -5.87 16.54 10.00
CA ILE A 114 -4.89 15.46 9.87
C ILE A 114 -3.53 16.02 10.30
N ASP A 115 -2.76 15.22 11.02
CA ASP A 115 -1.35 15.50 11.28
C ASP A 115 -0.53 15.06 10.06
N PRO A 116 0.17 15.96 9.36
CA PRO A 116 0.95 15.59 8.19
C PRO A 116 2.11 14.62 8.48
N GLY A 117 2.48 14.44 9.75
CA GLY A 117 3.44 13.45 10.23
C GLY A 117 2.79 12.11 10.65
N LYS A 118 1.48 11.92 10.43
CA LYS A 118 0.74 10.69 10.75
C LYS A 118 -0.04 10.16 9.52
N VAL A 119 0.59 10.18 8.36
CA VAL A 119 0.00 9.68 7.11
C VAL A 119 0.67 8.36 6.72
N GLY A 120 -0.01 7.25 6.97
CA GLY A 120 0.46 5.91 6.68
C GLY A 120 -0.02 5.36 5.35
N ILE A 121 0.50 4.17 5.01
CA ILE A 121 0.08 3.41 3.83
C ILE A 121 -0.26 1.97 4.22
N VAL A 122 -1.33 1.46 3.65
CA VAL A 122 -1.82 0.10 3.89
C VAL A 122 -1.89 -0.64 2.57
N GLY A 123 -1.40 -1.86 2.52
CA GLY A 123 -1.50 -2.63 1.28
C GLY A 123 -1.58 -4.13 1.49
N ALA A 124 -2.32 -4.81 0.61
CA ALA A 124 -2.38 -6.26 0.57
C ALA A 124 -1.88 -6.80 -0.76
N SER A 125 -1.25 -7.99 -0.73
CA SER A 125 -0.80 -8.66 -1.95
C SER A 125 0.07 -7.73 -2.82
N ALA A 126 -0.26 -7.54 -4.09
CA ALA A 126 0.40 -6.57 -4.97
C ALA A 126 0.26 -5.10 -4.48
N GLY A 127 -0.86 -4.74 -3.82
CA GLY A 127 -0.99 -3.44 -3.15
C GLY A 127 -0.04 -3.29 -1.96
N GLY A 128 0.31 -4.40 -1.30
CA GLY A 128 1.36 -4.46 -0.28
C GLY A 128 2.75 -4.23 -0.86
N HIS A 129 3.01 -4.73 -2.07
CA HIS A 129 4.24 -4.42 -2.80
C HIS A 129 4.33 -2.91 -3.10
N LEU A 130 3.26 -2.32 -3.63
CA LEU A 130 3.20 -0.89 -3.87
C LEU A 130 3.44 -0.08 -2.59
N ALA A 131 2.79 -0.48 -1.49
CA ALA A 131 2.94 0.19 -0.19
C ALA A 131 4.39 0.10 0.33
N SER A 132 5.00 -1.09 0.30
CA SER A 132 6.38 -1.28 0.75
C SER A 132 7.40 -0.62 -0.19
N THR A 133 7.10 -0.50 -1.49
CA THR A 133 7.93 0.27 -2.42
C THR A 133 8.02 1.75 -2.00
N LEU A 134 6.90 2.37 -1.61
CA LEU A 134 6.92 3.75 -1.12
C LEU A 134 7.66 3.90 0.23
N GLY A 135 7.76 2.83 1.00
CA GLY A 135 8.51 2.80 2.27
C GLY A 135 10.00 2.50 2.13
N THR A 136 10.46 2.10 0.95
CA THR A 136 11.86 1.68 0.72
C THR A 136 12.55 2.42 -0.41
N HIS A 137 11.78 3.04 -1.33
CA HIS A 137 12.29 3.83 -2.46
C HIS A 137 11.79 5.28 -2.30
N PHE A 138 12.71 6.20 -2.11
CA PHE A 138 12.37 7.58 -1.75
C PHE A 138 12.48 8.58 -2.92
N GLU A 139 12.83 8.11 -4.12
CA GLU A 139 12.80 8.94 -5.33
C GLU A 139 11.36 9.36 -5.66
N ASP A 140 11.18 10.64 -5.94
CA ASP A 140 9.86 11.23 -6.22
C ASP A 140 9.58 11.26 -7.72
N PHE A 141 8.76 10.33 -8.18
CA PHE A 141 8.30 10.25 -9.56
C PHE A 141 7.00 11.04 -9.83
N SER A 142 6.40 11.63 -8.78
CA SER A 142 5.07 12.24 -8.87
C SER A 142 5.06 13.74 -9.12
N LEU A 143 6.22 14.33 -9.42
CA LEU A 143 6.38 15.77 -9.66
C LEU A 143 5.64 16.20 -10.93
N ILE A 144 4.83 17.25 -10.83
CA ILE A 144 4.09 17.87 -11.94
C ILE A 144 4.24 19.38 -12.04
N GLY A 145 5.03 20.00 -11.16
CA GLY A 145 5.33 21.43 -11.14
C GLY A 145 4.28 22.28 -10.40
N ASP A 146 3.52 21.70 -9.48
CA ASP A 146 2.54 22.45 -8.68
C ASP A 146 2.94 22.57 -7.20
N SER A 147 2.13 23.31 -6.42
CA SER A 147 2.38 23.56 -4.99
C SER A 147 2.31 22.31 -4.11
N ILE A 148 1.72 21.22 -4.60
CA ILE A 148 1.59 19.96 -3.87
C ILE A 148 2.91 19.16 -3.93
N ASP A 149 3.78 19.45 -4.88
CA ASP A 149 5.09 18.79 -5.01
C ASP A 149 6.01 18.96 -3.79
N ARG A 150 5.77 19.99 -2.97
CA ARG A 150 6.52 20.25 -1.72
C ARG A 150 6.34 19.22 -0.63
N TYR A 151 5.29 18.40 -0.67
CA TYR A 151 5.00 17.41 0.36
C TYR A 151 5.78 16.11 0.15
N SER A 152 6.12 15.44 1.26
CA SER A 152 6.85 14.16 1.24
C SER A 152 6.03 13.05 0.59
N VAL A 153 6.70 12.20 -0.17
CA VAL A 153 6.15 10.95 -0.74
C VAL A 153 6.33 9.76 0.20
N ARG A 154 7.16 9.89 1.27
CA ARG A 154 7.42 8.82 2.23
C ARG A 154 6.23 8.68 3.19
N PRO A 155 5.64 7.48 3.36
CA PRO A 155 4.65 7.25 4.41
C PRO A 155 5.31 7.33 5.80
N ASP A 156 4.52 7.67 6.83
CA ASP A 156 5.01 7.75 8.21
C ASP A 156 4.94 6.40 8.93
N PHE A 157 4.10 5.48 8.46
CA PHE A 157 4.01 4.08 8.90
C PHE A 157 3.41 3.20 7.80
N MET A 158 3.57 1.88 7.92
CA MET A 158 3.02 0.91 6.97
C MET A 158 2.24 -0.20 7.66
N VAL A 159 1.17 -0.68 7.00
CA VAL A 159 0.45 -1.91 7.37
C VAL A 159 0.44 -2.82 6.14
N LEU A 160 1.12 -3.96 6.21
CA LEU A 160 1.33 -4.89 5.11
C LEU A 160 0.63 -6.23 5.40
N ILE A 161 -0.33 -6.60 4.54
CA ILE A 161 -1.22 -7.74 4.76
C ILE A 161 -1.01 -8.75 3.63
N SER A 162 -0.45 -9.92 3.92
CA SER A 162 -0.06 -10.93 2.92
C SER A 162 0.61 -10.30 1.70
N ALA A 163 1.53 -9.35 1.97
CA ALA A 163 2.12 -8.50 0.96
C ALA A 163 3.08 -9.27 0.05
N VAL A 164 3.04 -8.99 -1.24
CA VAL A 164 4.16 -9.27 -2.14
C VAL A 164 5.28 -8.30 -1.76
N ILE A 165 6.48 -8.82 -1.59
CA ILE A 165 7.69 -8.06 -1.20
C ILE A 165 8.84 -8.41 -2.13
N ASN A 166 9.12 -9.71 -2.24
CA ASN A 166 10.22 -10.27 -3.02
C ASN A 166 9.81 -10.45 -4.48
N MET A 167 10.66 -10.03 -5.42
CA MET A 167 10.48 -10.21 -6.86
C MET A 167 11.44 -11.27 -7.44
N GLY A 168 12.20 -11.98 -6.56
CA GLY A 168 13.14 -13.05 -6.89
C GLY A 168 12.64 -14.42 -6.45
N ASP A 169 13.35 -15.06 -5.53
CA ASP A 169 13.17 -16.48 -5.16
C ASP A 169 11.80 -16.82 -4.53
N PHE A 170 11.18 -15.87 -3.85
CA PHE A 170 9.87 -16.04 -3.23
C PHE A 170 8.78 -15.18 -3.91
N ALA A 171 9.00 -14.85 -5.17
CA ALA A 171 8.12 -13.98 -5.91
C ALA A 171 6.75 -14.60 -6.18
N HIS A 172 5.73 -13.76 -6.19
CA HIS A 172 4.48 -14.06 -6.89
C HIS A 172 4.65 -13.70 -8.36
N GLU A 173 4.99 -14.68 -9.20
CA GLU A 173 5.37 -14.47 -10.61
C GLU A 173 4.32 -13.68 -11.41
N GLY A 174 3.03 -13.89 -11.15
CA GLY A 174 1.97 -13.10 -11.78
C GLY A 174 2.08 -11.60 -11.51
N SER A 175 2.50 -11.20 -10.30
CA SER A 175 2.75 -9.80 -9.97
C SER A 175 4.04 -9.29 -10.60
N VAL A 176 5.09 -10.12 -10.66
CA VAL A 176 6.36 -9.76 -11.34
C VAL A 176 6.10 -9.44 -12.81
N GLN A 177 5.46 -10.36 -13.52
CA GLN A 177 5.17 -10.20 -14.94
C GLN A 177 4.27 -8.98 -15.21
N ALA A 178 3.25 -8.76 -14.38
CA ALA A 178 2.38 -7.61 -14.52
C ALA A 178 3.12 -6.29 -14.24
N PHE A 179 3.94 -6.24 -13.20
CA PHE A 179 4.61 -5.03 -12.73
C PHE A 179 5.87 -4.71 -13.55
N LEU A 180 6.76 -5.68 -13.74
CA LEU A 180 8.06 -5.48 -14.38
C LEU A 180 8.10 -5.88 -15.87
N GLY A 181 7.19 -6.74 -16.31
CA GLY A 181 7.24 -7.38 -17.63
C GLY A 181 7.79 -8.81 -17.55
N ALA A 182 7.49 -9.61 -18.58
CA ALA A 182 7.91 -11.00 -18.64
C ALA A 182 9.45 -11.18 -18.69
N ASP A 183 10.13 -10.23 -19.32
CA ASP A 183 11.57 -10.26 -19.57
C ASP A 183 12.38 -9.49 -18.51
N ALA A 184 11.81 -9.22 -17.34
CA ALA A 184 12.50 -8.49 -16.28
C ALA A 184 13.75 -9.23 -15.81
N GLY A 185 14.94 -8.66 -16.07
CA GLY A 185 16.22 -9.19 -15.64
C GLY A 185 16.40 -9.15 -14.13
N LYS A 186 17.42 -9.87 -13.65
CA LYS A 186 17.73 -10.01 -12.22
C LYS A 186 17.90 -8.66 -11.53
N GLU A 187 18.61 -7.72 -12.12
CA GLU A 187 18.87 -6.39 -11.54
C GLU A 187 17.58 -5.65 -11.24
N LYS A 188 16.62 -5.62 -12.18
CA LYS A 188 15.32 -4.97 -12.00
C LYS A 188 14.47 -5.69 -10.96
N ARG A 189 14.49 -7.02 -10.93
CA ARG A 189 13.83 -7.82 -9.89
C ARG A 189 14.45 -7.55 -8.51
N ASP A 190 15.77 -7.47 -8.41
CA ASP A 190 16.47 -7.17 -7.15
C ASP A 190 16.16 -5.75 -6.67
N TYR A 191 16.11 -4.77 -7.58
CA TYR A 191 15.75 -3.40 -7.25
C TYR A 191 14.34 -3.29 -6.66
N TYR A 192 13.36 -4.01 -7.20
CA TYR A 192 11.97 -4.02 -6.69
C TYR A 192 11.69 -5.15 -5.69
N SER A 193 12.70 -5.88 -5.24
CA SER A 193 12.61 -6.75 -4.05
C SER A 193 12.79 -5.88 -2.80
N ASN A 194 11.67 -5.47 -2.20
CA ASN A 194 11.65 -4.40 -1.21
C ASN A 194 12.40 -4.76 0.09
N GLU A 195 12.53 -6.05 0.43
CA GLU A 195 13.36 -6.51 1.54
C GLU A 195 14.85 -6.16 1.36
N LYS A 196 15.32 -6.02 0.12
CA LYS A 196 16.69 -5.63 -0.21
C LYS A 196 16.92 -4.12 -0.16
N GLN A 197 15.83 -3.34 -0.10
CA GLN A 197 15.86 -1.88 -0.14
C GLN A 197 15.55 -1.25 1.24
N VAL A 198 15.39 -2.06 2.28
CA VAL A 198 15.17 -1.57 3.64
C VAL A 198 16.39 -0.80 4.13
N THR A 199 16.16 0.40 4.64
CA THR A 199 17.16 1.28 5.25
C THR A 199 16.66 1.77 6.61
N GLU A 200 17.49 2.47 7.37
CA GLU A 200 17.10 3.15 8.61
C GLU A 200 15.97 4.18 8.41
N GLN A 201 15.74 4.62 7.17
CA GLN A 201 14.66 5.54 6.82
C GLN A 201 13.33 4.84 6.51
N THR A 202 13.32 3.50 6.42
CA THR A 202 12.09 2.73 6.21
C THR A 202 11.13 2.98 7.37
N PRO A 203 9.83 3.27 7.10
CA PRO A 203 8.87 3.55 8.16
C PRO A 203 8.62 2.35 9.06
N PRO A 204 8.23 2.58 10.33
CA PRO A 204 7.71 1.53 11.19
C PRO A 204 6.59 0.75 10.50
N THR A 205 6.61 -0.59 10.64
CA THR A 205 5.74 -1.45 9.83
C THR A 205 5.08 -2.55 10.65
N PHE A 206 3.75 -2.66 10.52
CA PHE A 206 2.98 -3.82 10.96
C PHE A 206 2.82 -4.82 9.81
N LEU A 207 3.18 -6.08 10.03
CA LEU A 207 3.04 -7.16 9.04
C LEU A 207 2.14 -8.27 9.58
N VAL A 208 1.23 -8.75 8.74
CA VAL A 208 0.42 -9.93 9.02
C VAL A 208 0.38 -10.89 7.83
N HIS A 209 0.57 -12.18 8.10
CA HIS A 209 0.60 -13.21 7.06
C HIS A 209 0.04 -14.53 7.59
N ALA A 210 -0.54 -15.34 6.70
CA ALA A 210 -0.89 -16.73 7.01
C ALA A 210 0.23 -17.65 6.55
N ARG A 211 0.69 -18.57 7.44
CA ARG A 211 1.75 -19.54 7.11
C ARG A 211 1.41 -20.41 5.89
N ASN A 212 0.12 -20.72 5.72
CA ASN A 212 -0.38 -21.57 4.64
C ASN A 212 -0.83 -20.77 3.40
N ASP A 213 -0.33 -19.56 3.22
CA ASP A 213 -0.52 -18.78 1.98
C ASP A 213 0.35 -19.39 0.88
N ASN A 214 -0.33 -19.99 -0.12
CA ASN A 214 0.33 -20.62 -1.28
C ASN A 214 0.34 -19.69 -2.52
N THR A 215 -0.22 -18.50 -2.40
CA THR A 215 -0.23 -17.48 -3.48
C THR A 215 0.95 -16.54 -3.31
N VAL A 216 1.08 -15.96 -2.12
CA VAL A 216 2.24 -15.16 -1.71
C VAL A 216 2.85 -15.83 -0.50
N LEU A 217 4.02 -16.40 -0.68
CA LEU A 217 4.67 -17.17 0.37
C LEU A 217 5.01 -16.29 1.57
N VAL A 218 4.82 -16.85 2.78
CA VAL A 218 5.07 -16.13 4.05
C VAL A 218 6.50 -15.60 4.19
N GLN A 219 7.45 -16.16 3.44
CA GLN A 219 8.83 -15.71 3.33
C GLN A 219 8.94 -14.24 2.91
N ASN A 220 7.98 -13.71 2.14
CA ASN A 220 7.92 -12.29 1.80
C ASN A 220 7.92 -11.41 3.07
N SER A 221 7.02 -11.68 4.00
CA SER A 221 6.93 -10.92 5.26
C SER A 221 8.09 -11.21 6.21
N ILE A 222 8.58 -12.46 6.27
CA ILE A 222 9.71 -12.83 7.12
C ILE A 222 10.99 -12.12 6.68
N GLN A 223 11.29 -12.10 5.37
CA GLN A 223 12.50 -11.44 4.85
C GLN A 223 12.46 -9.95 5.04
N PHE A 224 11.31 -9.32 4.83
CA PHE A 224 11.15 -7.88 5.05
C PHE A 224 11.35 -7.53 6.53
N TYR A 225 10.75 -8.28 7.43
CA TYR A 225 10.91 -8.06 8.87
C TYR A 225 12.34 -8.28 9.34
N ASN A 226 13.04 -9.31 8.84
CA ASN A 226 14.45 -9.53 9.14
C ASN A 226 15.32 -8.36 8.67
N ALA A 227 15.07 -7.83 7.46
CA ALA A 227 15.78 -6.65 6.97
C ALA A 227 15.50 -5.41 7.82
N MET A 228 14.26 -5.25 8.33
CA MET A 228 13.95 -4.19 9.28
C MET A 228 14.74 -4.32 10.58
N LEU A 229 14.82 -5.53 11.17
CA LEU A 229 15.61 -5.79 12.38
C LEU A 229 17.10 -5.46 12.17
N GLU A 230 17.68 -5.83 11.03
CA GLU A 230 19.08 -5.53 10.69
C GLU A 230 19.35 -4.02 10.58
N LYS A 231 18.33 -3.22 10.22
CA LYS A 231 18.41 -1.76 10.09
C LYS A 231 17.91 -1.00 11.32
N GLY A 232 17.52 -1.70 12.38
CA GLY A 232 16.99 -1.06 13.60
C GLY A 232 15.67 -0.34 13.38
N VAL A 233 14.86 -0.77 12.40
CA VAL A 233 13.55 -0.19 12.11
C VAL A 233 12.48 -0.89 12.96
N ASP A 234 11.66 -0.11 13.65
CA ASP A 234 10.56 -0.62 14.46
C ASP A 234 9.52 -1.36 13.60
N GLY A 235 9.05 -2.50 14.09
CA GLY A 235 8.02 -3.26 13.40
C GLY A 235 7.45 -4.40 14.19
N SER A 236 6.34 -4.93 13.72
CA SER A 236 5.65 -6.07 14.32
C SER A 236 5.25 -7.07 13.24
N LEU A 237 5.66 -8.34 13.39
CA LEU A 237 5.31 -9.42 12.46
C LEU A 237 4.42 -10.46 13.15
N HIS A 238 3.24 -10.71 12.57
CA HIS A 238 2.29 -11.69 13.04
C HIS A 238 2.03 -12.77 11.98
N ILE A 239 2.41 -14.00 12.28
CA ILE A 239 2.20 -15.15 11.40
C ILE A 239 1.16 -16.08 12.02
N PHE A 240 0.05 -16.26 11.30
CA PHE A 240 -1.01 -17.16 11.70
C PHE A 240 -0.91 -18.52 10.99
N PRO A 241 -1.20 -19.64 11.66
CA PRO A 241 -1.02 -20.97 11.07
C PRO A 241 -1.92 -21.22 9.86
N TYR A 242 -3.13 -20.64 9.86
CA TYR A 242 -4.15 -20.84 8.83
C TYR A 242 -4.78 -19.50 8.43
N GLY A 243 -5.11 -19.32 7.13
CA GLY A 243 -5.77 -18.11 6.62
C GLY A 243 -5.71 -18.00 5.09
N ARG A 244 -4.80 -18.72 4.44
CA ARG A 244 -4.55 -18.60 3.00
C ARG A 244 -4.21 -17.16 2.60
N HIS A 245 -4.34 -16.81 1.33
CA HIS A 245 -3.95 -15.49 0.83
C HIS A 245 -4.94 -14.37 1.15
N SER A 246 -6.23 -14.69 1.30
CA SER A 246 -7.28 -13.67 1.42
C SER A 246 -7.56 -13.31 2.89
N ILE A 247 -6.66 -12.54 3.51
CA ILE A 247 -6.90 -11.97 4.85
C ILE A 247 -7.88 -10.81 4.73
N SER A 248 -8.97 -10.89 5.50
CA SER A 248 -10.02 -9.87 5.57
C SER A 248 -10.32 -9.48 7.03
N LEU A 249 -11.28 -8.59 7.27
CA LEU A 249 -11.68 -8.23 8.64
C LEU A 249 -12.31 -9.40 9.40
N LYS A 250 -12.96 -10.31 8.67
CA LYS A 250 -13.51 -11.55 9.22
C LYS A 250 -13.05 -12.72 8.36
N ASN A 251 -12.38 -13.67 8.99
CA ASN A 251 -11.77 -14.82 8.34
C ASN A 251 -12.40 -16.12 8.86
N GLU A 252 -12.26 -17.22 8.11
CA GLU A 252 -12.69 -18.56 8.55
C GLU A 252 -11.87 -19.03 9.78
N SER A 253 -10.57 -18.70 9.83
CA SER A 253 -9.73 -18.98 10.98
C SER A 253 -10.03 -18.00 12.11
N ALA A 254 -10.51 -18.52 13.24
CA ALA A 254 -10.80 -17.70 14.42
C ALA A 254 -9.57 -16.94 14.94
N MET A 255 -8.40 -17.60 14.93
CA MET A 255 -7.15 -16.96 15.36
C MET A 255 -6.77 -15.80 14.47
N LEU A 256 -6.93 -15.94 13.15
CA LEU A 256 -6.59 -14.87 12.22
C LEU A 256 -7.43 -13.60 12.44
N ASN A 257 -8.63 -13.71 13.01
CA ASN A 257 -9.45 -12.53 13.29
C ASN A 257 -8.84 -11.60 14.34
N TYR A 258 -7.87 -12.06 15.14
CA TYR A 258 -7.16 -11.22 16.11
C TYR A 258 -6.19 -10.23 15.44
N TRP A 259 -5.90 -10.36 14.13
CA TRP A 259 -4.98 -9.46 13.46
C TRP A 259 -5.43 -7.99 13.53
N THR A 260 -6.73 -7.74 13.49
CA THR A 260 -7.29 -6.37 13.58
C THR A 260 -7.02 -5.75 14.95
N SER A 261 -7.23 -6.48 16.04
CA SER A 261 -6.93 -6.01 17.40
C SER A 261 -5.42 -5.82 17.62
N LEU A 262 -4.59 -6.70 17.05
CA LEU A 262 -3.13 -6.56 17.11
C LEU A 262 -2.67 -5.32 16.36
N CYS A 263 -3.23 -5.04 15.19
CA CYS A 263 -2.94 -3.85 14.41
C CYS A 263 -3.39 -2.56 15.14
N GLU A 264 -4.59 -2.56 15.70
CA GLU A 264 -5.12 -1.44 16.48
C GLU A 264 -4.23 -1.13 17.69
N ASN A 265 -3.82 -2.15 18.46
CA ASN A 265 -2.93 -1.98 19.60
C ASN A 265 -1.55 -1.43 19.16
N TRP A 266 -1.00 -1.95 18.06
CA TRP A 266 0.26 -1.45 17.51
C TRP A 266 0.15 0.03 17.10
N LEU A 267 -0.92 0.41 16.41
CA LEU A 267 -1.17 1.82 16.04
C LEU A 267 -1.31 2.71 17.29
N TYR A 268 -1.92 2.19 18.35
CA TYR A 268 -2.04 2.91 19.62
C TYR A 268 -0.68 3.10 20.29
N GLU A 269 0.15 2.07 20.38
CA GLU A 269 1.51 2.12 20.94
C GLU A 269 2.41 3.09 20.18
N MET A 270 2.27 3.13 18.84
CA MET A 270 2.97 4.07 17.96
C MET A 270 2.47 5.53 18.09
N GLY A 271 1.46 5.79 18.93
CA GLY A 271 0.91 7.14 19.14
C GLY A 271 0.04 7.65 18.00
N LEU A 272 -0.35 6.76 17.08
CA LEU A 272 -1.13 7.10 15.89
C LEU A 272 -2.63 7.23 16.18
N LEU A 273 -3.12 6.61 17.27
CA LEU A 273 -4.51 6.67 17.72
C LEU A 273 -4.72 7.54 18.97
N LYS A 274 -3.71 8.31 19.40
CA LYS A 274 -3.83 9.24 20.53
C LYS A 274 -4.36 10.58 20.04
N GLN A 275 -5.37 11.10 20.75
CA GLN A 275 -5.76 12.52 20.58
C GLN A 275 -4.58 13.44 20.90
N LYS A 276 -4.49 14.55 20.18
CA LYS A 276 -3.56 15.66 20.52
C LYS A 276 -3.94 16.30 21.84
#